data_3ecbe23d483bf3186bf25f578644f4b3
#
_entry.id   3ecbe23d483bf3186bf25f578644f4b3
#
_cell.length_a   1.000
_cell.length_b   1.000
_cell.length_c   1.000
_cell.angle_alpha   90.00
_cell.angle_beta   90.00
_cell.angle_gamma   90.00
#
_symmetry.space_group_name_H-M   'P 1'
#
loop_
_entity.id
_entity.type
_entity.pdbx_description
1 polymer ?
#
loop_
_entity_poly.entity_id
_entity_poly.type
_entity_poly.pdbx_seq_one_letter_code
_entity_poly.pdbx_strand_id
1 'polypeptide(L)'
;MNSLYSFIVKPLNKRYDNIRKIGDKKLILNTGIEDHQFISKKAIVVSTPAAFKTKVNVGDEVYIHHNVFRRWYDQKGKERNSSTYFKDDLYFVSPEQIYMYNLKPHLDYCFVKPLLNNHFLENRKEQPNVGVVKYTNNTLEALGITPGTLITFTPNSEFE
;
A
#
# COMPACT_ATOMS: atom_id res chain seq x y z
N MET A 1 -24.01 2.11 1.92
CA MET A 1 -23.79 0.65 2.07
C MET A 1 -22.62 0.51 3.02
N ASN A 2 -22.77 -0.24 4.10
CA ASN A 2 -21.74 -0.38 5.13
C ASN A 2 -21.37 -1.85 5.29
N SER A 3 -20.07 -2.13 5.42
CA SER A 3 -19.57 -3.43 5.85
C SER A 3 -19.50 -3.48 7.37
N LEU A 4 -19.60 -4.67 7.96
CA LEU A 4 -19.52 -4.81 9.41
C LEU A 4 -18.10 -4.61 9.92
N TYR A 5 -17.12 -5.27 9.32
CA TYR A 5 -15.72 -5.31 9.79
C TYR A 5 -14.69 -4.76 8.80
N SER A 6 -15.07 -4.51 7.56
CA SER A 6 -14.14 -4.07 6.51
C SER A 6 -14.44 -2.65 6.05
N PHE A 7 -13.42 -1.95 5.63
CA PHE A 7 -13.58 -0.74 4.83
C PHE A 7 -14.06 -1.10 3.43
N ILE A 8 -14.77 -0.19 2.78
CA ILE A 8 -15.04 -0.24 1.34
C ILE A 8 -14.25 0.89 0.71
N VAL A 9 -13.42 0.55 -0.26
CA VAL A 9 -12.55 1.50 -0.96
C VAL A 9 -12.73 1.42 -2.46
N LYS A 10 -12.31 2.45 -3.16
CA LYS A 10 -12.14 2.47 -4.62
C LYS A 10 -10.72 2.91 -4.97
N PRO A 11 -10.15 2.51 -6.12
CA PRO A 11 -8.87 3.03 -6.57
C PRO A 11 -8.90 4.56 -6.66
N LEU A 12 -7.83 5.22 -6.23
CA LEU A 12 -7.71 6.68 -6.33
C LEU A 12 -7.79 7.15 -7.79
N ASN A 13 -7.11 6.43 -8.69
CA ASN A 13 -7.11 6.66 -10.12
C ASN A 13 -7.43 5.37 -10.86
N LYS A 14 -6.40 4.67 -11.34
CA LYS A 14 -6.49 3.37 -12.01
C LYS A 14 -6.00 2.27 -11.09
N ARG A 15 -6.50 1.05 -11.28
CA ARG A 15 -6.02 -0.15 -10.55
C ARG A 15 -4.57 -0.47 -10.84
N TYR A 16 -4.06 -0.09 -12.03
CA TYR A 16 -2.70 -0.36 -12.49
C TYR A 16 -2.04 0.91 -12.99
N ASP A 17 -0.80 1.12 -12.58
CA ASP A 17 0.06 2.22 -13.03
C ASP A 17 1.17 1.69 -13.96
N ASN A 18 0.76 0.97 -15.00
CA ASN A 18 1.63 0.33 -15.97
C ASN A 18 1.79 1.11 -17.27
N ILE A 19 1.34 2.36 -17.32
CA ILE A 19 1.40 3.20 -18.51
C ILE A 19 2.17 4.48 -18.18
N ARG A 20 3.26 4.74 -18.90
CA ARG A 20 4.00 6.01 -18.83
C ARG A 20 3.74 6.84 -20.08
N LYS A 21 3.48 8.12 -19.91
CA LYS A 21 3.42 9.08 -21.01
C LYS A 21 4.83 9.64 -21.29
N ILE A 22 5.24 9.62 -22.56
CA ILE A 22 6.48 10.24 -23.04
C ILE A 22 6.09 11.14 -24.22
N GLY A 23 6.00 12.45 -23.97
CA GLY A 23 5.39 13.39 -24.91
C GLY A 23 3.93 13.00 -25.19
N ASP A 24 3.54 12.90 -26.45
CA ASP A 24 2.19 12.53 -26.88
C ASP A 24 1.95 11.00 -26.94
N LYS A 25 3.00 10.22 -26.72
CA LYS A 25 2.92 8.74 -26.82
C LYS A 25 2.70 8.10 -25.43
N LYS A 26 1.91 7.03 -25.43
CA LYS A 26 1.72 6.16 -24.24
C LYS A 26 2.61 4.93 -24.40
N LEU A 27 3.49 4.71 -23.44
CA LEU A 27 4.30 3.50 -23.34
C LEU A 27 3.70 2.57 -22.29
N ILE A 28 3.37 1.34 -22.68
CA ILE A 28 2.97 0.29 -21.75
C ILE A 28 4.27 -0.33 -21.19
N LEU A 29 4.47 -0.19 -19.88
CA LEU A 29 5.68 -0.68 -19.20
C LEU A 29 5.64 -2.20 -18.98
N ASN A 30 4.46 -2.72 -18.66
CA ASN A 30 4.24 -4.14 -18.43
C ASN A 30 2.79 -4.52 -18.75
N THR A 31 2.58 -5.68 -19.35
CA THR A 31 1.26 -6.26 -19.61
C THR A 31 0.84 -7.32 -18.60
N GLY A 32 1.74 -7.71 -17.68
CA GLY A 32 1.48 -8.70 -16.64
C GLY A 32 0.52 -8.16 -15.58
N ILE A 33 -0.71 -8.67 -15.56
CA ILE A 33 -1.73 -8.22 -14.59
C ILE A 33 -1.46 -8.68 -13.16
N GLU A 34 -0.55 -9.62 -12.97
CA GLU A 34 -0.18 -10.14 -11.65
C GLU A 34 1.06 -9.47 -11.06
N ASP A 35 1.74 -8.63 -11.84
CA ASP A 35 2.94 -7.94 -11.38
C ASP A 35 2.58 -6.86 -10.35
N HIS A 36 2.92 -7.14 -9.10
CA HIS A 36 2.58 -6.31 -7.94
C HIS A 36 3.19 -4.90 -7.98
N GLN A 37 4.31 -4.72 -8.70
CA GLN A 37 4.98 -3.42 -8.82
C GLN A 37 4.10 -2.38 -9.54
N PHE A 38 3.23 -2.83 -10.44
CA PHE A 38 2.36 -1.96 -11.22
C PHE A 38 0.93 -1.90 -10.67
N ILE A 39 0.61 -2.64 -9.63
CA ILE A 39 -0.70 -2.56 -8.97
C ILE A 39 -0.74 -1.30 -8.12
N SER A 40 -1.77 -0.48 -8.28
CA SER A 40 -1.97 0.71 -7.45
C SER A 40 -2.13 0.31 -5.98
N LYS A 41 -1.43 1.03 -5.10
CA LYS A 41 -1.56 0.88 -3.65
C LYS A 41 -2.39 2.02 -3.03
N LYS A 42 -2.94 2.92 -3.86
CA LYS A 42 -3.69 4.11 -3.43
C LYS A 42 -5.19 3.96 -3.66
N ALA A 43 -5.94 4.23 -2.62
CA ALA A 43 -7.38 4.14 -2.63
C ALA A 43 -8.04 5.33 -1.90
N ILE A 44 -9.33 5.52 -2.18
CA ILE A 44 -10.20 6.44 -1.41
C ILE A 44 -11.20 5.59 -0.64
N VAL A 45 -11.38 5.91 0.63
CA VAL A 45 -12.37 5.27 1.50
C VAL A 45 -13.78 5.73 1.11
N VAL A 46 -14.63 4.78 0.79
CA VAL A 46 -16.04 5.00 0.44
C VAL A 46 -16.95 4.72 1.63
N SER A 47 -16.59 3.75 2.46
CA SER A 47 -17.32 3.41 3.68
C SER A 47 -16.39 2.85 4.75
N THR A 48 -16.65 3.20 6.00
CA THR A 48 -15.94 2.67 7.18
C THR A 48 -16.68 1.49 7.78
N PRO A 49 -15.99 0.62 8.56
CA PRO A 49 -16.63 -0.47 9.28
C PRO A 49 -17.69 0.03 10.25
N ALA A 50 -18.78 -0.72 10.38
CA ALA A 50 -19.86 -0.37 11.31
C ALA A 50 -19.65 -0.91 12.74
N ALA A 51 -18.85 -1.98 12.89
CA ALA A 51 -18.70 -2.68 14.18
C ALA A 51 -17.72 -2.01 15.15
N PHE A 52 -16.85 -1.13 14.68
CA PHE A 52 -15.84 -0.46 15.52
C PHE A 52 -15.53 0.95 15.03
N LYS A 53 -15.04 1.78 15.96
CA LYS A 53 -14.59 3.14 15.63
C LYS A 53 -13.18 3.10 15.05
N THR A 54 -12.93 3.90 14.04
CA THR A 54 -11.64 4.05 13.37
C THR A 54 -11.26 5.53 13.26
N LYS A 55 -9.96 5.80 13.13
CA LYS A 55 -9.43 7.14 12.82
C LYS A 55 -9.52 7.48 11.34
N VAL A 56 -9.74 6.48 10.50
CA VAL A 56 -9.90 6.62 9.04
C VAL A 56 -11.35 6.97 8.73
N ASN A 57 -11.56 8.02 7.95
CA ASN A 57 -12.88 8.53 7.60
C ASN A 57 -13.23 8.29 6.13
N VAL A 58 -14.50 8.40 5.80
CA VAL A 58 -14.97 8.40 4.40
C VAL A 58 -14.34 9.59 3.67
N GLY A 59 -13.78 9.35 2.49
CA GLY A 59 -13.08 10.34 1.68
C GLY A 59 -11.57 10.40 1.92
N ASP A 60 -11.05 9.74 2.95
CA ASP A 60 -9.60 9.70 3.18
C ASP A 60 -8.87 8.94 2.07
N GLU A 61 -7.70 9.46 1.69
CA GLU A 61 -6.75 8.72 0.86
C GLU A 61 -5.98 7.73 1.72
N VAL A 62 -5.99 6.46 1.30
CA VAL A 62 -5.31 5.37 2.01
C VAL A 62 -4.32 4.64 1.11
N TYR A 63 -3.22 4.17 1.72
CA TYR A 63 -2.30 3.22 1.12
C TYR A 63 -2.64 1.82 1.63
N ILE A 64 -2.87 0.91 0.69
CA ILE A 64 -3.37 -0.43 0.97
C ILE A 64 -2.48 -1.50 0.35
N HIS A 65 -2.64 -2.72 0.83
CA HIS A 65 -1.94 -3.88 0.28
C HIS A 65 -2.30 -4.08 -1.21
N HIS A 66 -1.29 -4.34 -2.05
CA HIS A 66 -1.44 -4.50 -3.50
C HIS A 66 -2.43 -5.61 -3.91
N ASN A 67 -2.58 -6.66 -3.10
CA ASN A 67 -3.50 -7.77 -3.40
C ASN A 67 -4.97 -7.34 -3.48
N VAL A 68 -5.33 -6.19 -2.91
CA VAL A 68 -6.72 -5.68 -2.95
C VAL A 68 -7.17 -5.44 -4.39
N PHE A 69 -6.33 -4.79 -5.20
CA PHE A 69 -6.64 -4.45 -6.59
C PHE A 69 -6.12 -5.45 -7.61
N ARG A 70 -5.46 -6.52 -7.15
CA ARG A 70 -4.87 -7.53 -8.03
C ARG A 70 -5.92 -8.18 -8.92
N ARG A 71 -5.52 -8.47 -10.17
CA ARG A 71 -6.22 -9.35 -11.11
C ARG A 71 -5.34 -10.57 -11.39
N TRP A 72 -5.96 -11.65 -11.78
CA TRP A 72 -5.26 -12.89 -12.12
C TRP A 72 -6.02 -13.64 -13.22
N TYR A 73 -5.35 -14.58 -13.88
CA TYR A 73 -5.96 -15.46 -14.86
C TYR A 73 -6.27 -16.81 -14.24
N ASP A 74 -7.51 -17.30 -14.43
CA ASP A 74 -7.88 -18.66 -14.03
C ASP A 74 -7.27 -19.71 -14.99
N GLN A 75 -7.42 -20.99 -14.68
CA GLN A 75 -6.89 -22.09 -15.48
C GLN A 75 -7.40 -22.11 -16.93
N LYS A 76 -8.49 -21.42 -17.23
CA LYS A 76 -9.07 -21.26 -18.58
C LYS A 76 -8.58 -19.97 -19.26
N GLY A 77 -7.63 -19.25 -18.68
CA GLY A 77 -7.13 -17.97 -19.21
C GLY A 77 -8.12 -16.81 -19.07
N LYS A 78 -9.18 -16.95 -18.26
CA LYS A 78 -10.15 -15.90 -18.04
C LYS A 78 -9.68 -14.99 -16.89
N GLU A 79 -9.67 -13.68 -17.13
CA GLU A 79 -9.33 -12.68 -16.10
C GLU A 79 -10.36 -12.70 -14.96
N ARG A 80 -9.83 -12.67 -13.73
CA ARG A 80 -10.58 -12.64 -12.47
C ARG A 80 -10.12 -11.49 -11.59
N ASN A 81 -11.04 -10.96 -10.82
CA ASN A 81 -10.72 -10.00 -9.76
C ASN A 81 -10.20 -10.71 -8.49
N SER A 82 -9.56 -9.95 -7.60
CA SER A 82 -9.22 -10.41 -6.25
C SER A 82 -10.48 -10.85 -5.48
N SER A 83 -10.27 -11.63 -4.44
CA SER A 83 -11.36 -12.04 -3.52
C SER A 83 -12.01 -10.87 -2.77
N THR A 84 -11.32 -9.74 -2.72
CA THR A 84 -11.80 -8.51 -2.08
C THR A 84 -12.71 -7.66 -2.97
N TYR A 85 -12.79 -7.97 -4.26
CA TYR A 85 -13.67 -7.27 -5.20
C TYR A 85 -15.14 -7.44 -4.81
N PHE A 86 -15.86 -6.34 -4.76
CA PHE A 86 -17.30 -6.34 -4.47
C PHE A 86 -18.11 -6.08 -5.76
N LYS A 87 -18.15 -4.86 -6.25
CA LYS A 87 -18.84 -4.44 -7.46
C LYS A 87 -18.39 -3.02 -7.84
N ASP A 88 -18.57 -2.63 -9.11
CA ASP A 88 -18.41 -1.24 -9.58
C ASP A 88 -17.10 -0.58 -9.12
N ASP A 89 -15.97 -1.30 -9.22
CA ASP A 89 -14.66 -0.87 -8.72
C ASP A 89 -14.60 -0.60 -7.21
N LEU A 90 -15.50 -1.19 -6.43
CA LEU A 90 -15.46 -1.20 -4.97
C LEU A 90 -14.83 -2.49 -4.46
N TYR A 91 -14.04 -2.37 -3.40
CA TYR A 91 -13.27 -3.46 -2.80
C TYR A 91 -13.40 -3.43 -1.28
N PHE A 92 -13.50 -4.61 -0.67
CA PHE A 92 -13.38 -4.76 0.76
C PHE A 92 -11.91 -4.73 1.16
N VAL A 93 -11.61 -4.01 2.24
CA VAL A 93 -10.26 -3.93 2.81
C VAL A 93 -10.35 -4.12 4.32
N SER A 94 -9.63 -5.08 4.85
CA SER A 94 -9.52 -5.25 6.29
C SER A 94 -8.63 -4.16 6.91
N PRO A 95 -8.77 -3.84 8.20
CA PRO A 95 -7.97 -2.81 8.85
C PRO A 95 -6.45 -3.03 8.70
N GLU A 96 -6.00 -4.27 8.75
CA GLU A 96 -4.59 -4.66 8.64
C GLU A 96 -4.02 -4.47 7.23
N GLN A 97 -4.89 -4.37 6.23
CA GLN A 97 -4.48 -4.09 4.84
C GLN A 97 -4.33 -2.59 4.54
N ILE A 98 -4.67 -1.71 5.49
CA ILE A 98 -4.44 -0.27 5.38
C ILE A 98 -3.15 0.06 6.12
N TYR A 99 -2.14 0.52 5.40
CA TYR A 99 -0.84 0.88 5.97
C TYR A 99 -0.77 2.33 6.41
N MET A 100 -1.43 3.22 5.66
CA MET A 100 -1.38 4.67 5.88
C MET A 100 -2.69 5.32 5.45
N TYR A 101 -3.08 6.39 6.12
CA TYR A 101 -4.18 7.27 5.73
C TYR A 101 -3.75 8.73 5.86
N ASN A 102 -4.02 9.55 4.86
CA ASN A 102 -3.65 10.98 4.85
C ASN A 102 -2.21 11.25 5.33
N LEU A 103 -1.24 10.44 4.87
CA LEU A 103 0.18 10.46 5.26
C LEU A 103 0.47 10.15 6.74
N LYS A 104 -0.49 9.57 7.45
CA LYS A 104 -0.31 9.06 8.83
C LYS A 104 -0.34 7.53 8.80
N PRO A 105 0.67 6.86 9.36
CA PRO A 105 0.67 5.41 9.52
C PRO A 105 -0.56 4.93 10.30
N HIS A 106 -1.16 3.86 9.82
CA HIS A 106 -2.31 3.22 10.44
C HIS A 106 -1.85 2.12 11.38
N LEU A 107 -2.57 1.89 12.47
CA LEU A 107 -2.20 0.91 13.50
C LEU A 107 -0.74 1.09 13.97
N ASP A 108 0.01 0.01 14.01
CA ASP A 108 1.42 -0.03 14.46
C ASP A 108 2.42 0.00 13.29
N TYR A 109 1.97 0.39 12.10
CA TYR A 109 2.88 0.54 10.96
C TYR A 109 3.80 1.74 11.13
N CYS A 110 5.05 1.55 10.71
CA CYS A 110 6.09 2.57 10.68
C CYS A 110 6.69 2.61 9.26
N PHE A 111 6.82 3.80 8.69
CA PHE A 111 7.41 3.95 7.37
C PHE A 111 8.86 4.37 7.48
N VAL A 112 9.73 3.58 6.91
CA VAL A 112 11.17 3.77 6.94
C VAL A 112 11.72 4.02 5.54
N LYS A 113 12.79 4.80 5.47
CA LYS A 113 13.61 4.93 4.27
C LYS A 113 14.83 4.03 4.44
N PRO A 114 15.09 3.09 3.52
CA PRO A 114 16.26 2.23 3.62
C PRO A 114 17.55 3.06 3.53
N LEU A 115 18.58 2.60 4.20
CA LEU A 115 19.93 3.14 4.07
C LEU A 115 20.66 2.47 2.92
N LEU A 116 21.30 3.27 2.09
CA LEU A 116 22.13 2.79 1.00
C LEU A 116 23.57 2.64 1.46
N ASN A 117 24.22 1.55 1.09
CA ASN A 117 25.66 1.43 1.26
C ASN A 117 26.39 2.39 0.33
N ASN A 118 27.25 3.25 0.92
CA ASN A 118 28.06 4.24 0.17
C ASN A 118 29.37 3.67 -0.37
N HIS A 119 29.53 2.36 -0.49
CA HIS A 119 30.73 1.79 -1.10
C HIS A 119 30.74 2.04 -2.62
N PHE A 120 31.74 2.81 -3.07
CA PHE A 120 31.94 3.27 -4.44
C PHE A 120 32.06 2.15 -5.51
N LEU A 121 32.27 0.91 -5.09
CA LEU A 121 32.55 -0.24 -5.97
C LEU A 121 31.42 -1.28 -5.99
N GLU A 122 30.45 -1.19 -5.12
CA GLU A 122 29.29 -2.09 -5.15
C GLU A 122 28.04 -1.31 -5.53
N ASN A 123 27.24 -1.87 -6.44
CA ASN A 123 25.90 -1.36 -6.75
C ASN A 123 25.21 -0.95 -5.45
N ARG A 124 24.61 0.24 -5.41
CA ARG A 124 23.89 0.83 -4.27
C ARG A 124 22.91 -0.17 -3.66
N LYS A 125 23.43 -1.12 -2.89
CA LYS A 125 22.61 -2.10 -2.17
C LYS A 125 22.11 -1.46 -0.88
N GLU A 126 20.85 -1.70 -0.59
CA GLU A 126 20.25 -1.30 0.68
C GLU A 126 20.88 -2.11 1.82
N GLN A 127 21.07 -1.47 2.96
CA GLN A 127 21.48 -2.17 4.17
C GLN A 127 20.30 -3.01 4.67
N PRO A 128 20.47 -4.32 4.88
CA PRO A 128 19.37 -5.17 5.31
C PRO A 128 18.91 -4.78 6.72
N ASN A 129 17.61 -4.77 6.92
CA ASN A 129 16.95 -4.59 8.23
C ASN A 129 17.29 -3.30 8.98
N VAL A 130 17.71 -2.25 8.27
CA VAL A 130 18.03 -0.94 8.85
C VAL A 130 17.40 0.15 8.04
N GLY A 131 16.77 1.12 8.69
CA GLY A 131 16.17 2.26 8.01
C GLY A 131 16.01 3.47 8.90
N VAL A 132 15.78 4.62 8.27
CA VAL A 132 15.47 5.87 8.97
C VAL A 132 13.95 6.09 8.91
N VAL A 133 13.33 6.29 10.06
CA VAL A 133 11.90 6.54 10.18
C VAL A 133 11.51 7.79 9.39
N LYS A 134 10.55 7.65 8.49
CA LYS A 134 10.03 8.75 7.66
C LYS A 134 8.66 9.23 8.15
N TYR A 135 7.75 8.29 8.40
CA TYR A 135 6.42 8.57 8.93
C TYR A 135 6.14 7.69 10.13
N THR A 136 5.55 8.28 11.15
CA THR A 136 5.18 7.63 12.40
C THR A 136 3.80 8.11 12.86
N ASN A 137 3.32 7.60 13.96
CA ASN A 137 2.07 8.02 14.59
C ASN A 137 2.28 8.24 16.10
N ASN A 138 1.29 8.83 16.76
CA ASN A 138 1.38 9.18 18.18
C ASN A 138 1.74 7.99 19.09
N THR A 139 1.32 6.78 18.76
CA THR A 139 1.63 5.56 19.54
C THR A 139 3.12 5.23 19.46
N LEU A 140 3.68 5.25 18.26
CA LEU A 140 5.10 4.99 18.02
C LEU A 140 5.98 6.11 18.57
N GLU A 141 5.53 7.37 18.46
CA GLU A 141 6.24 8.52 19.04
C GLU A 141 6.34 8.44 20.57
N ALA A 142 5.29 7.97 21.24
CA ALA A 142 5.31 7.72 22.67
C ALA A 142 6.33 6.62 23.07
N LEU A 143 6.69 5.74 22.17
CA LEU A 143 7.75 4.73 22.32
C LEU A 143 9.15 5.24 21.90
N GLY A 144 9.28 6.53 21.55
CA GLY A 144 10.54 7.13 21.12
C GLY A 144 10.87 6.94 19.64
N ILE A 145 9.94 6.38 18.85
CA ILE A 145 10.10 6.18 17.40
C ILE A 145 9.60 7.43 16.68
N THR A 146 10.50 8.40 16.48
CA THR A 146 10.19 9.69 15.83
C THR A 146 10.77 9.75 14.41
N PRO A 147 10.27 10.62 13.54
CA PRO A 147 10.88 10.85 12.23
C PRO A 147 12.35 11.21 12.34
N GLY A 148 13.19 10.58 11.53
CA GLY A 148 14.66 10.72 11.58
C GLY A 148 15.36 9.71 12.48
N THR A 149 14.66 8.96 13.30
CA THR A 149 15.26 7.91 14.14
C THR A 149 15.75 6.76 13.27
N LEU A 150 16.99 6.31 13.53
CA LEU A 150 17.53 5.08 12.95
C LEU A 150 16.97 3.89 13.71
N ILE A 151 16.36 2.95 12.99
CA ILE A 151 15.81 1.73 13.56
C ILE A 151 16.34 0.49 12.86
N THR A 152 16.37 -0.61 13.60
CA THR A 152 16.56 -1.95 13.06
C THR A 152 15.26 -2.74 13.20
N PHE A 153 14.98 -3.61 12.27
CA PHE A 153 13.78 -4.43 12.27
C PHE A 153 14.11 -5.89 11.91
N THR A 154 13.23 -6.80 12.27
CA THR A 154 13.44 -8.23 12.01
C THR A 154 13.28 -8.54 10.52
N PRO A 155 14.04 -9.52 10.00
CA PRO A 155 13.86 -9.97 8.61
C PRO A 155 12.40 -10.35 8.32
N ASN A 156 11.92 -10.02 7.10
CA ASN A 156 10.56 -10.29 6.62
C ASN A 156 9.45 -9.54 7.38
N SER A 157 9.78 -8.46 8.10
CA SER A 157 8.79 -7.54 8.67
C SER A 157 8.51 -6.34 7.76
N GLU A 158 9.22 -6.27 6.61
CA GLU A 158 8.98 -5.25 5.60
C GLU A 158 7.74 -5.59 4.76
N PHE A 159 6.98 -4.54 4.43
CA PHE A 159 5.92 -4.56 3.43
C PHE A 159 6.26 -3.56 2.33
N GLU A 160 6.17 -4.00 1.08
CA GLU A 160 6.42 -3.16 -0.10
C GLU A 160 5.28 -2.18 -0.41
#